data_c2fc1094d32b85a34a7f7393d6ab8fea
#
_entry.id   c2fc1094d32b85a34a7f7393d6ab8fea
#
_cell.length_a   1.000
_cell.length_b   1.000
_cell.length_c   1.000
_cell.angle_alpha   90.00
_cell.angle_beta   90.00
_cell.angle_gamma   90.00
#
_symmetry.space_group_name_H-M   'P 1'
#
loop_
_entity.id
_entity.type
_entity.pdbx_description
1 polymer ?
#
loop_
_entity_poly.entity_id
_entity_poly.type
_entity_poly.pdbx_seq_one_letter_code
_entity_poly.pdbx_strand_id
1 'polypeptide(L)'
;KYLYSEWKQCNLYVPIHQKKKLVKDIKDDNDVLNTIFNYRLFLNENHLDIKLALDQLGLKNEVNSRVKAQNSIEYKIYNYMTEKHEYGEVALNKCLNDLYGLRIIFKDDVEYNIIKNFIDEKYKRTLKCYNASKEDYVATHVYFKEDNYSFQWELQIWDKSHYESNIISHEHYKQDY
;
A
#
# COMPACT_ATOMS: atom_id res chain seq x y z
N LYS A 1 7.13 11.42 9.35
CA LYS A 1 7.05 12.77 8.74
C LYS A 1 7.66 12.75 7.33
N TYR A 2 8.88 12.22 7.19
CA TYR A 2 9.59 12.19 5.90
C TYR A 2 8.84 11.37 4.84
N LEU A 3 8.48 10.11 5.09
CA LEU A 3 7.73 9.27 4.15
C LEU A 3 6.44 9.94 3.65
N TYR A 4 5.78 10.72 4.52
CA TYR A 4 4.62 11.50 4.12
C TYR A 4 4.97 12.64 3.15
N SER A 5 6.11 13.30 3.35
CA SER A 5 6.61 14.33 2.44
C SER A 5 6.93 13.75 1.06
N GLU A 6 7.62 12.61 1.00
CA GLU A 6 7.95 11.93 -0.25
C GLU A 6 6.70 11.44 -0.99
N TRP A 7 5.77 10.81 -0.25
CA TRP A 7 4.49 10.43 -0.83
C TRP A 7 3.77 11.65 -1.43
N LYS A 8 3.80 12.79 -0.76
CA LYS A 8 3.15 14.01 -1.23
C LYS A 8 3.78 14.56 -2.52
N GLN A 9 5.08 14.45 -2.69
CA GLN A 9 5.79 14.83 -3.91
C GLN A 9 5.48 13.87 -5.08
N CYS A 10 5.36 12.59 -4.79
CA CYS A 10 5.02 11.55 -5.77
C CYS A 10 3.51 11.33 -5.94
N ASN A 11 2.67 12.09 -5.22
CA ASN A 11 1.23 11.93 -5.28
C ASN A 11 0.65 12.70 -6.46
N LEU A 12 0.52 12.02 -7.58
CA LEU A 12 -0.08 12.59 -8.78
C LEU A 12 -1.60 12.60 -8.66
N TYR A 13 -2.21 13.69 -9.12
CA TYR A 13 -3.64 13.71 -9.38
C TYR A 13 -3.98 12.72 -10.49
N VAL A 14 -4.92 11.83 -10.18
CA VAL A 14 -5.41 10.82 -11.13
C VAL A 14 -6.88 11.15 -11.44
N PRO A 15 -7.31 11.30 -12.70
CA PRO A 15 -8.67 11.67 -13.06
C PRO A 15 -9.69 10.54 -12.82
N ILE A 16 -9.47 9.75 -11.78
CA ILE A 16 -10.31 8.61 -11.39
C ILE A 16 -10.72 8.80 -9.93
N HIS A 17 -12.01 8.94 -9.69
CA HIS A 17 -12.52 8.99 -8.31
C HIS A 17 -12.54 7.58 -7.71
N GLN A 18 -11.42 7.16 -7.12
CA GLN A 18 -11.12 5.80 -6.71
C GLN A 18 -12.09 5.17 -5.69
N LYS A 19 -12.82 5.98 -4.92
CA LYS A 19 -13.84 5.49 -4.00
C LYS A 19 -15.18 5.17 -4.69
N LYS A 20 -15.48 5.85 -5.80
CA LYS A 20 -16.72 5.64 -6.57
C LYS A 20 -16.55 4.65 -7.71
N LYS A 21 -15.34 4.59 -8.31
CA LYS A 21 -15.03 3.64 -9.36
C LYS A 21 -14.94 2.24 -8.75
N LEU A 22 -15.73 1.31 -9.26
CA LEU A 22 -15.71 -0.09 -8.82
C LEU A 22 -14.72 -0.90 -9.67
N VAL A 23 -14.21 -2.00 -9.13
CA VAL A 23 -13.27 -2.86 -9.84
C VAL A 23 -13.92 -3.48 -11.08
N LYS A 24 -15.18 -3.88 -11.00
CA LYS A 24 -15.93 -4.41 -12.16
C LYS A 24 -15.99 -3.45 -13.35
N ASP A 25 -15.99 -2.13 -13.08
CA ASP A 25 -16.11 -1.09 -14.11
C ASP A 25 -14.77 -0.77 -14.80
N ILE A 26 -13.66 -1.35 -14.33
CA ILE A 26 -12.33 -1.08 -14.90
C ILE A 26 -11.81 -2.19 -15.80
N LYS A 27 -12.42 -3.37 -15.74
CA LYS A 27 -11.97 -4.54 -16.50
C LYS A 27 -11.86 -4.29 -18.01
N ASP A 28 -12.83 -3.54 -18.54
CA ASP A 28 -12.93 -3.23 -19.98
C ASP A 28 -12.71 -1.73 -20.26
N ASP A 29 -12.20 -0.97 -19.26
CA ASP A 29 -11.90 0.46 -19.35
C ASP A 29 -10.39 0.66 -19.55
N ASN A 30 -9.96 0.64 -20.82
CA ASN A 30 -8.56 0.78 -21.19
C ASN A 30 -7.95 2.11 -20.71
N ASP A 31 -8.71 3.19 -20.64
CA ASP A 31 -8.19 4.48 -20.20
C ASP A 31 -7.86 4.45 -18.70
N VAL A 32 -8.70 3.80 -17.90
CA VAL A 32 -8.43 3.59 -16.47
C VAL A 32 -7.25 2.65 -16.28
N LEU A 33 -7.18 1.54 -17.02
CA LEU A 33 -6.05 0.61 -16.93
C LEU A 33 -4.74 1.30 -17.32
N ASN A 34 -4.72 2.06 -18.41
CA ASN A 34 -3.56 2.84 -18.83
C ASN A 34 -3.14 3.86 -17.77
N THR A 35 -4.09 4.52 -17.13
CA THR A 35 -3.81 5.47 -16.03
C THR A 35 -3.15 4.76 -14.84
N ILE A 36 -3.62 3.57 -14.46
CA ILE A 36 -3.04 2.77 -13.38
C ILE A 36 -1.60 2.36 -13.74
N PHE A 37 -1.37 1.87 -14.97
CA PHE A 37 -0.05 1.42 -15.41
C PHE A 37 0.93 2.58 -15.60
N ASN A 38 0.48 3.72 -16.10
CA ASN A 38 1.31 4.94 -16.19
C ASN A 38 1.72 5.43 -14.81
N TYR A 39 0.82 5.40 -13.82
CA TYR A 39 1.19 5.73 -12.44
C TYR A 39 2.19 4.73 -11.87
N ARG A 40 2.03 3.43 -12.14
CA ARG A 40 3.02 2.42 -11.76
C ARG A 40 4.38 2.67 -12.39
N LEU A 41 4.44 3.03 -13.68
CA LEU A 41 5.70 3.38 -14.38
C LEU A 41 6.35 4.59 -13.72
N PHE A 42 5.60 5.65 -13.46
CA PHE A 42 6.08 6.82 -12.73
C PHE A 42 6.66 6.45 -11.35
N LEU A 43 6.01 5.59 -10.58
CA LEU A 43 6.53 5.09 -9.30
C LEU A 43 7.84 4.33 -9.49
N ASN A 44 7.96 3.54 -10.55
CA ASN A 44 9.16 2.76 -10.84
C ASN A 44 10.35 3.66 -11.23
N GLU A 45 10.11 4.71 -12.00
CA GLU A 45 11.12 5.71 -12.38
C GLU A 45 11.64 6.47 -11.15
N ASN A 46 10.76 6.82 -10.22
CA ASN A 46 11.11 7.56 -9.00
C ASN A 46 11.55 6.65 -7.83
N HIS A 47 11.48 5.33 -7.98
CA HIS A 47 11.76 4.41 -6.88
C HIS A 47 13.19 4.51 -6.35
N LEU A 48 14.17 4.71 -7.22
CA LEU A 48 15.57 4.85 -6.83
C LEU A 48 15.78 6.14 -6.03
N ASP A 49 15.18 7.24 -6.46
CA ASP A 49 15.31 8.54 -5.78
C ASP A 49 14.70 8.47 -4.36
N ILE A 50 13.55 7.82 -4.22
CA ILE A 50 12.94 7.57 -2.91
C ILE A 50 13.87 6.73 -2.01
N LYS A 51 14.50 5.69 -2.56
CA LYS A 51 15.48 4.88 -1.82
C LYS A 51 16.71 5.70 -1.40
N LEU A 52 17.28 6.46 -2.31
CA LEU A 52 18.45 7.32 -2.02
C LEU A 52 18.13 8.34 -0.92
N ALA A 53 16.96 8.91 -0.97
CA ALA A 53 16.50 9.84 0.05
C ALA A 53 16.29 9.16 1.42
N LEU A 54 15.80 7.93 1.47
CA LEU A 54 15.73 7.12 2.70
C LEU A 54 17.13 6.79 3.22
N ASP A 55 18.09 6.50 2.34
CA ASP A 55 19.49 6.25 2.69
C ASP A 55 20.15 7.46 3.34
N GLN A 56 19.93 8.67 2.78
CA GLN A 56 20.46 9.93 3.32
C GLN A 56 19.94 10.24 4.73
N LEU A 57 18.77 9.72 5.08
CA LEU A 57 18.19 9.84 6.42
C LEU A 57 18.66 8.74 7.40
N GLY A 58 19.56 7.86 6.97
CA GLY A 58 20.01 6.73 7.76
C GLY A 58 18.99 5.59 7.89
N LEU A 59 17.92 5.61 7.08
CA LEU A 59 16.83 4.63 7.13
C LEU A 59 16.99 3.47 6.14
N LYS A 60 18.11 3.40 5.43
CA LYS A 60 18.38 2.38 4.40
C LYS A 60 18.09 0.95 4.82
N ASN A 61 18.54 0.59 6.03
CA ASN A 61 18.41 -0.77 6.55
C ASN A 61 17.13 -0.99 7.35
N GLU A 62 16.33 0.06 7.53
CA GLU A 62 15.12 0.02 8.35
C GLU A 62 13.85 0.01 7.49
N VAL A 63 13.93 0.57 6.28
CA VAL A 63 12.78 0.70 5.38
C VAL A 63 13.01 -0.05 4.07
N ASN A 64 12.23 -1.08 3.85
CA ASN A 64 12.14 -1.76 2.56
C ASN A 64 11.02 -1.12 1.74
N SER A 65 11.24 -0.96 0.44
CA SER A 65 10.24 -0.40 -0.47
C SER A 65 10.13 -1.20 -1.76
N ARG A 66 8.93 -1.22 -2.34
CA ARG A 66 8.67 -1.89 -3.62
C ARG A 66 7.58 -1.17 -4.42
N VAL A 67 7.72 -1.19 -5.73
CA VAL A 67 6.63 -0.92 -6.67
C VAL A 67 5.96 -2.26 -7.02
N LYS A 68 4.64 -2.31 -7.00
CA LYS A 68 3.88 -3.52 -7.35
C LYS A 68 4.12 -3.89 -8.82
N ALA A 69 4.41 -5.15 -9.10
CA ALA A 69 4.60 -5.64 -10.46
C ALA A 69 3.28 -5.57 -11.26
N GLN A 70 3.37 -5.32 -12.57
CA GLN A 70 2.19 -5.17 -13.42
C GLN A 70 1.30 -6.42 -13.40
N ASN A 71 1.88 -7.60 -13.59
CA ASN A 71 1.15 -8.87 -13.51
C ASN A 71 0.44 -9.06 -12.16
N SER A 72 1.04 -8.58 -11.05
CA SER A 72 0.40 -8.64 -9.72
C SER A 72 -0.77 -7.66 -9.60
N ILE A 73 -0.75 -6.53 -10.33
CA ILE A 73 -1.89 -5.60 -10.41
C ILE A 73 -3.04 -6.25 -11.20
N GLU A 74 -2.74 -6.76 -12.38
CA GLU A 74 -3.70 -7.44 -13.26
C GLU A 74 -4.36 -8.61 -12.55
N TYR A 75 -3.55 -9.44 -11.91
CA TYR A 75 -4.01 -10.58 -11.14
C TYR A 75 -4.91 -10.16 -9.95
N LYS A 76 -4.52 -9.10 -9.22
CA LYS A 76 -5.32 -8.58 -8.12
C LYS A 76 -6.69 -8.06 -8.59
N ILE A 77 -6.72 -7.34 -9.73
CA ILE A 77 -7.97 -6.90 -10.36
C ILE A 77 -8.83 -8.10 -10.73
N TYR A 78 -8.24 -9.12 -11.35
CA TYR A 78 -8.95 -10.35 -11.72
C TYR A 78 -9.55 -11.07 -10.49
N ASN A 79 -8.78 -11.22 -9.42
CA ASN A 79 -9.27 -11.85 -8.19
C ASN A 79 -10.42 -11.09 -7.54
N TYR A 80 -10.40 -9.77 -7.62
CA TYR A 80 -11.48 -8.95 -7.11
C TYR A 80 -12.78 -9.09 -7.92
N MET A 81 -12.73 -9.73 -9.10
CA MET A 81 -13.90 -10.09 -9.89
C MET A 81 -14.55 -11.42 -9.47
N THR A 82 -13.98 -12.13 -8.48
CA THR A 82 -14.53 -13.39 -7.97
C THR A 82 -15.62 -13.18 -6.91
N GLU A 83 -16.33 -14.24 -6.58
CA GLU A 83 -17.37 -14.25 -5.55
C GLU A 83 -16.86 -13.73 -4.19
N LYS A 84 -15.62 -14.09 -3.82
CA LYS A 84 -14.96 -13.65 -2.57
C LYS A 84 -14.96 -12.12 -2.41
N HIS A 85 -15.02 -11.38 -3.49
CA HIS A 85 -15.01 -9.91 -3.54
C HIS A 85 -16.25 -9.33 -4.24
N GLU A 86 -17.41 -10.01 -4.07
CA GLU A 86 -18.69 -9.54 -4.57
C GLU A 86 -18.67 -9.23 -6.08
N TYR A 87 -17.94 -10.05 -6.86
CA TYR A 87 -17.79 -9.89 -8.32
C TYR A 87 -17.37 -8.48 -8.75
N GLY A 88 -16.45 -7.87 -8.00
CA GLY A 88 -15.90 -6.54 -8.29
C GLY A 88 -16.74 -5.36 -7.81
N GLU A 89 -17.79 -5.58 -7.02
CA GLU A 89 -18.56 -4.52 -6.35
C GLU A 89 -17.74 -3.84 -5.23
N VAL A 90 -16.44 -3.80 -5.37
CA VAL A 90 -15.48 -3.22 -4.43
C VAL A 90 -14.86 -1.97 -5.02
N ALA A 91 -14.74 -0.92 -4.23
CA ALA A 91 -14.14 0.33 -4.66
C ALA A 91 -12.66 0.14 -5.04
N LEU A 92 -12.22 0.79 -6.13
CA LEU A 92 -10.86 0.69 -6.68
C LEU A 92 -9.77 0.94 -5.64
N ASN A 93 -9.97 1.91 -4.74
CA ASN A 93 -9.01 2.24 -3.69
C ASN A 93 -8.85 1.15 -2.61
N LYS A 94 -9.74 0.17 -2.54
CA LYS A 94 -9.57 -1.02 -1.69
C LYS A 94 -8.76 -2.10 -2.42
N CYS A 95 -8.94 -2.21 -3.73
CA CYS A 95 -8.19 -3.13 -4.56
C CYS A 95 -6.75 -2.66 -4.76
N LEU A 96 -6.54 -1.39 -5.14
CA LEU A 96 -5.23 -0.83 -5.47
C LEU A 96 -4.70 0.11 -4.37
N ASN A 97 -4.60 -0.40 -3.16
CA ASN A 97 -4.11 0.33 -1.99
C ASN A 97 -2.61 0.16 -1.72
N ASP A 98 -1.89 -0.64 -2.53
CA ASP A 98 -0.51 -1.07 -2.32
C ASP A 98 0.36 -1.01 -3.60
N LEU A 99 0.05 -0.08 -4.53
CA LEU A 99 0.86 0.13 -5.74
C LEU A 99 2.30 0.50 -5.40
N TYR A 100 2.50 1.24 -4.31
CA TYR A 100 3.78 1.45 -3.66
C TYR A 100 3.70 0.95 -2.22
N GLY A 101 4.52 -0.05 -1.91
CA GLY A 101 4.59 -0.66 -0.60
C GLY A 101 5.90 -0.30 0.12
N LEU A 102 5.78 0.07 1.37
CA LEU A 102 6.87 0.31 2.31
C LEU A 102 6.77 -0.69 3.45
N ARG A 103 7.90 -1.10 4.02
CA ARG A 103 7.94 -1.94 5.22
C ARG A 103 9.03 -1.48 6.16
N ILE A 104 8.67 -1.29 7.42
CA ILE A 104 9.61 -1.05 8.52
C ILE A 104 9.54 -2.24 9.47
N ILE A 105 10.71 -2.70 9.93
CA ILE A 105 10.83 -3.77 10.90
C ILE A 105 11.49 -3.20 12.15
N PHE A 106 10.72 -3.05 13.21
CA PHE A 106 11.23 -2.59 14.50
C PHE A 106 11.95 -3.72 15.22
N LYS A 107 13.01 -3.37 15.97
CA LYS A 107 13.77 -4.34 16.80
C LYS A 107 12.95 -4.79 18.00
N ASP A 108 12.24 -3.85 18.60
CA ASP A 108 11.39 -4.05 19.75
C ASP A 108 9.91 -4.10 19.34
N ASP A 109 9.09 -4.75 20.11
CA ASP A 109 7.66 -4.86 19.85
C ASP A 109 7.00 -3.48 19.98
N VAL A 110 6.25 -3.08 18.97
CA VAL A 110 5.55 -1.79 18.95
C VAL A 110 4.04 -2.03 18.90
N GLU A 111 3.39 -1.76 20.01
CA GLU A 111 1.94 -1.96 20.12
C GLU A 111 1.16 -1.12 19.09
N TYR A 112 0.19 -1.76 18.44
CA TYR A 112 -0.73 -1.11 17.51
C TYR A 112 -1.34 0.19 18.05
N ASN A 113 -1.76 0.20 19.33
CA ASN A 113 -2.40 1.36 19.92
C ASN A 113 -1.46 2.57 20.02
N ILE A 114 -0.16 2.36 20.24
CA ILE A 114 0.85 3.43 20.27
C ILE A 114 0.94 4.07 18.88
N ILE A 115 1.06 3.25 17.85
CA ILE A 115 1.13 3.71 16.45
C ILE A 115 -0.16 4.45 16.08
N LYS A 116 -1.31 3.85 16.39
CA LYS A 116 -2.62 4.41 16.08
C LYS A 116 -2.84 5.76 16.76
N ASN A 117 -2.54 5.88 18.04
CA ASN A 117 -2.70 7.13 18.79
C ASN A 117 -1.81 8.23 18.18
N PHE A 118 -0.56 7.92 17.86
CA PHE A 118 0.34 8.87 17.21
C PHE A 118 -0.19 9.33 15.83
N ILE A 119 -0.72 8.41 15.01
CA ILE A 119 -1.31 8.73 13.71
C ILE A 119 -2.57 9.58 13.89
N ASP A 120 -3.46 9.20 14.79
CA ASP A 120 -4.72 9.91 15.03
C ASP A 120 -4.49 11.32 15.57
N GLU A 121 -3.48 11.52 16.40
CA GLU A 121 -3.12 12.83 16.93
C GLU A 121 -2.57 13.76 15.86
N LYS A 122 -1.62 13.26 15.05
CA LYS A 122 -0.83 14.12 14.14
C LYS A 122 -1.26 14.09 12.67
N TYR A 123 -1.89 12.99 12.23
CA TYR A 123 -2.12 12.73 10.80
C TYR A 123 -3.51 12.20 10.47
N LYS A 124 -4.48 12.33 11.36
CA LYS A 124 -5.85 11.76 11.26
C LYS A 124 -6.54 11.96 9.92
N ARG A 125 -6.27 13.09 9.24
CA ARG A 125 -6.91 13.42 7.94
C ARG A 125 -6.22 12.78 6.75
N THR A 126 -4.94 12.47 6.86
CA THR A 126 -4.06 12.09 5.75
C THR A 126 -3.55 10.67 5.84
N LEU A 127 -3.52 10.10 7.04
CA LEU A 127 -3.11 8.71 7.25
C LEU A 127 -4.26 7.90 7.85
N LYS A 128 -4.35 6.64 7.45
CA LYS A 128 -5.27 5.67 8.03
C LYS A 128 -4.48 4.50 8.58
N CYS A 129 -4.68 4.19 9.85
CA CYS A 129 -3.99 3.13 10.56
C CYS A 129 -4.95 1.99 10.89
N TYR A 130 -4.56 0.76 10.55
CA TYR A 130 -5.34 -0.44 10.79
C TYR A 130 -4.48 -1.52 11.43
N ASN A 131 -5.07 -2.25 12.38
CA ASN A 131 -4.51 -3.53 12.80
C ASN A 131 -4.76 -4.55 11.68
N ALA A 132 -3.69 -5.03 11.07
CA ALA A 132 -3.74 -6.00 9.98
C ALA A 132 -3.43 -7.43 10.47
N SER A 133 -3.27 -7.62 11.78
CA SER A 133 -2.97 -8.92 12.37
C SER A 133 -4.11 -9.91 12.12
N LYS A 134 -3.75 -11.07 11.60
CA LYS A 134 -4.68 -12.17 11.32
C LYS A 134 -3.91 -13.49 11.39
N GLU A 135 -4.38 -14.44 12.19
CA GLU A 135 -3.69 -15.71 12.40
C GLU A 135 -2.24 -15.46 12.86
N ASP A 136 -1.24 -16.04 12.19
CA ASP A 136 0.18 -15.90 12.49
C ASP A 136 0.80 -14.61 11.92
N TYR A 137 0.05 -13.85 11.11
CA TYR A 137 0.50 -12.55 10.60
C TYR A 137 0.23 -11.44 11.60
N VAL A 138 1.27 -10.77 12.06
CA VAL A 138 1.17 -9.66 13.04
C VAL A 138 1.76 -8.40 12.44
N ALA A 139 0.90 -7.42 12.14
CA ALA A 139 1.33 -6.17 11.50
C ALA A 139 0.36 -5.02 11.75
N THR A 140 0.90 -3.81 11.71
CA THR A 140 0.13 -2.58 11.57
C THR A 140 0.29 -2.04 10.16
N HIS A 141 -0.83 -1.75 9.48
CA HIS A 141 -0.82 -1.12 8.16
C HIS A 141 -1.22 0.35 8.26
N VAL A 142 -0.45 1.20 7.62
CA VAL A 142 -0.73 2.64 7.50
C VAL A 142 -0.85 3.00 6.02
N TYR A 143 -1.99 3.59 5.65
CA TYR A 143 -2.23 4.04 4.28
C TYR A 143 -2.13 5.55 4.21
N PHE A 144 -1.33 6.02 3.27
CA PHE A 144 -1.20 7.44 2.92
C PHE A 144 -2.33 7.80 1.96
N LYS A 145 -3.19 8.74 2.37
CA LYS A 145 -4.34 9.15 1.57
C LYS A 145 -4.70 10.60 1.84
N GLU A 146 -4.67 11.44 0.81
CA GLU A 146 -5.10 12.83 0.90
C GLU A 146 -6.57 12.99 0.47
N ASP A 147 -6.91 12.45 -0.71
CA ASP A 147 -8.25 12.56 -1.29
C ASP A 147 -8.68 11.26 -2.00
N ASN A 148 -9.68 11.35 -2.87
CA ASN A 148 -10.19 10.19 -3.62
C ASN A 148 -9.64 10.13 -5.06
N TYR A 149 -8.73 11.01 -5.43
CA TYR A 149 -8.10 11.09 -6.76
C TYR A 149 -6.61 10.75 -6.74
N SER A 150 -6.11 10.25 -5.60
CA SER A 150 -4.71 9.89 -5.39
C SER A 150 -4.60 8.40 -5.07
N PHE A 151 -3.64 7.71 -5.69
CA PHE A 151 -3.34 6.34 -5.29
C PHE A 151 -2.69 6.30 -3.91
N GLN A 152 -3.11 5.35 -3.11
CA GLN A 152 -2.58 5.15 -1.76
C GLN A 152 -1.23 4.46 -1.80
N TRP A 153 -0.35 4.81 -0.85
CA TRP A 153 0.80 4.01 -0.51
C TRP A 153 0.52 3.26 0.78
N GLU A 154 1.04 2.04 0.86
CA GLU A 154 0.94 1.21 2.05
C GLU A 154 2.26 1.22 2.79
N LEU A 155 2.23 1.48 4.10
CA LEU A 155 3.34 1.23 5.01
C LEU A 155 2.95 0.08 5.95
N GLN A 156 3.69 -1.02 5.88
CA GLN A 156 3.62 -2.13 6.79
C GLN A 156 4.62 -1.92 7.92
N ILE A 157 4.17 -2.03 9.16
CA ILE A 157 5.00 -1.96 10.35
C ILE A 157 4.98 -3.33 11.00
N TRP A 158 6.15 -3.94 11.10
CA TRP A 158 6.37 -5.26 11.67
C TRP A 158 7.31 -5.18 12.84
N ASP A 159 7.20 -6.13 13.77
CA ASP A 159 8.15 -6.38 14.83
C ASP A 159 9.08 -7.51 14.43
N LYS A 160 10.33 -7.45 14.87
CA LYS A 160 11.33 -8.47 14.54
C LYS A 160 10.96 -9.85 15.10
N SER A 161 10.26 -9.90 16.23
CA SER A 161 9.77 -11.13 16.85
C SER A 161 8.81 -11.92 15.94
N HIS A 162 8.04 -11.21 15.07
CA HIS A 162 7.08 -11.81 14.15
C HIS A 162 7.57 -11.88 12.70
N TYR A 163 8.86 -11.58 12.45
CA TYR A 163 9.38 -11.47 11.10
C TYR A 163 9.20 -12.77 10.28
N GLU A 164 9.61 -13.92 10.85
CA GLU A 164 9.55 -15.20 10.15
C GLU A 164 8.11 -15.65 9.89
N SER A 165 7.24 -15.56 10.89
CA SER A 165 5.82 -15.89 10.73
C SER A 165 5.13 -14.99 9.70
N ASN A 166 5.47 -13.69 9.69
CA ASN A 166 4.96 -12.74 8.71
C ASN A 166 5.42 -13.05 7.28
N ILE A 167 6.67 -13.49 7.09
CA ILE A 167 7.18 -13.90 5.76
C ILE A 167 6.42 -15.13 5.28
N ILE A 168 6.28 -16.16 6.10
CA ILE A 168 5.58 -17.40 5.75
C ILE A 168 4.11 -17.08 5.40
N SER A 169 3.41 -16.34 6.25
CA SER A 169 2.04 -15.93 6.00
C SER A 169 1.90 -15.13 4.70
N HIS A 170 2.85 -14.23 4.42
CA HIS A 170 2.83 -13.42 3.21
C HIS A 170 3.08 -14.27 1.93
N GLU A 171 3.85 -15.33 2.02
CA GLU A 171 4.06 -16.27 0.91
C GLU A 171 2.82 -17.13 0.66
N HIS A 172 2.16 -17.62 1.70
CA HIS A 172 0.87 -18.32 1.59
C HIS A 172 -0.18 -17.43 0.93
N TYR A 173 -0.34 -16.19 1.40
CA TYR A 173 -1.28 -15.24 0.78
C TYR A 173 -0.96 -14.92 -0.68
N LYS A 174 0.30 -15.04 -1.13
CA LYS A 174 0.65 -14.90 -2.55
C LYS A 174 0.30 -16.13 -3.38
N GLN A 175 0.27 -17.33 -2.78
CA GLN A 175 -0.08 -18.56 -3.47
C GLN A 175 -1.61 -18.70 -3.63
N ASP A 176 -2.38 -18.08 -2.73
CA ASP A 176 -3.84 -18.01 -2.79
C ASP A 176 -4.34 -16.93 -3.80
N TYR A 177 -3.40 -16.32 -4.49
CA TYR A 177 -3.66 -15.30 -5.51
C TYR A 177 -3.43 -15.86 -6.91
#